data_9394bf2d037a6cbb993afea5bbeacc9a
#
_entry.id   9394bf2d037a6cbb993afea5bbeacc9a
#
_cell.length_a   1.000
_cell.length_b   1.000
_cell.length_c   1.000
_cell.angle_alpha   90.00
_cell.angle_beta   90.00
_cell.angle_gamma   90.00
#
_symmetry.space_group_name_H-M   'P 1'
#
loop_
_entity.id
_entity.type
_entity.pdbx_description
1 polymer ?
#
loop_
_entity_poly.entity_id
_entity_poly.type
_entity_poly.pdbx_seq_one_letter_code
_entity_poly.pdbx_strand_id
1 'polypeptide(L)'
;MTQHIGASFFPVETIKQLVGPLLSTMKGAIEIPGLLIVDTPGHEAFANLRRRGGSVADIAILVIDILRGFEAQTQECIDILKARKTPFIVAVNKVDRVPGWKPQPGTPFLKAYASQDAYVKEDVDNKLYTIMGTFSRLGFRTDRFDHIRDFTSTIALVPTSAKTGEGITELLMVLVGLTQQYLRNQLQTTEGPAKGSVLEVKDEPGLGLTLNTIIYDGTLQKDGLIVVGGKEKPIVTRIRAILVPKPLDEIRDPRDKFASVDCVFAAAGVKIVASGLEGALAGAPLYAVPSGEAPEKYAALVTEEIGRIRIATEVEGIVLKTDTLGSLEAIAEILKRNNVQIRIADVGDVSKRDVIEASVVKAREPLSGVILAFGVKTLPDAEQEAANNDIQIFREPIIYNLIDKYLEWLRSNREAKIEQEFEKLVKPGKIRVMEGYIFRRAKPAIFGVEVLGGQLKPKCALIRKENGEDVGEVQQIQDRGKALSEAKQDMQVAVSMDKPTVGRHIFEKDILYVKVPEPDAKALQTTYSDKLTAEEQEVLKEYVALMQKKTPLWAF
;
A
#
# COMPACT_ATOMS: atom_id res chain seq x y z
N MET A 1 -17.26 -9.83 -3.89
CA MET A 1 -16.18 -8.95 -4.35
C MET A 1 -15.44 -9.69 -5.46
N THR A 2 -15.32 -9.07 -6.62
CA THR A 2 -14.55 -9.62 -7.74
C THR A 2 -13.06 -9.55 -7.39
N GLN A 3 -12.40 -10.72 -7.37
CA GLN A 3 -10.96 -10.82 -7.08
C GLN A 3 -10.09 -10.87 -8.35
N HIS A 4 -10.73 -10.94 -9.53
CA HIS A 4 -10.05 -11.09 -10.82
C HIS A 4 -10.61 -10.09 -11.83
N ILE A 5 -9.77 -9.67 -12.79
CA ILE A 5 -10.16 -8.76 -13.86
C ILE A 5 -11.07 -9.48 -14.86
N GLY A 6 -12.23 -8.90 -15.18
CA GLY A 6 -13.16 -9.37 -16.19
C GLY A 6 -13.20 -8.48 -17.41
N ALA A 7 -13.57 -9.04 -18.55
CA ALA A 7 -13.79 -8.26 -19.77
C ALA A 7 -15.05 -8.78 -20.47
N SER A 8 -15.94 -7.86 -20.84
CA SER A 8 -17.19 -8.16 -21.54
C SER A 8 -17.34 -7.22 -22.73
N PHE A 9 -17.70 -7.75 -23.89
CA PHE A 9 -17.92 -6.95 -25.08
C PHE A 9 -19.40 -6.66 -25.30
N PHE A 10 -19.72 -5.38 -25.47
CA PHE A 10 -21.05 -4.87 -25.78
C PHE A 10 -21.10 -4.39 -27.23
N PRO A 11 -21.68 -5.18 -28.15
CA PRO A 11 -21.84 -4.75 -29.55
C PRO A 11 -22.70 -3.50 -29.66
N VAL A 12 -22.46 -2.70 -30.72
CA VAL A 12 -23.21 -1.47 -30.96
C VAL A 12 -24.72 -1.70 -31.09
N GLU A 13 -25.14 -2.84 -31.64
CA GLU A 13 -26.57 -3.23 -31.72
C GLU A 13 -27.20 -3.38 -30.35
N THR A 14 -26.51 -3.99 -29.41
CA THR A 14 -26.97 -4.12 -28.03
C THR A 14 -27.02 -2.75 -27.35
N ILE A 15 -26.02 -1.90 -27.59
CA ILE A 15 -26.02 -0.53 -27.07
C ILE A 15 -27.23 0.24 -27.62
N LYS A 16 -27.48 0.16 -28.93
CA LYS A 16 -28.66 0.79 -29.56
C LYS A 16 -29.97 0.31 -28.97
N GLN A 17 -30.09 -0.99 -28.66
CA GLN A 17 -31.29 -1.54 -28.01
C GLN A 17 -31.44 -1.00 -26.58
N LEU A 18 -30.36 -0.92 -25.80
CA LEU A 18 -30.39 -0.43 -24.42
C LEU A 18 -30.63 1.08 -24.33
N VAL A 19 -30.00 1.84 -25.22
CA VAL A 19 -30.16 3.30 -25.26
C VAL A 19 -31.51 3.70 -25.86
N GLY A 20 -32.05 2.89 -26.78
CA GLY A 20 -33.43 2.97 -27.27
C GLY A 20 -33.90 4.38 -27.66
N PRO A 21 -34.98 4.88 -27.03
CA PRO A 21 -35.56 6.17 -27.38
C PRO A 21 -34.64 7.39 -27.21
N LEU A 22 -33.61 7.29 -26.36
CA LEU A 22 -32.66 8.39 -26.15
C LEU A 22 -31.67 8.56 -27.31
N LEU A 23 -31.58 7.59 -28.23
CA LEU A 23 -30.76 7.72 -29.43
C LEU A 23 -31.15 8.94 -30.31
N SER A 24 -32.43 9.28 -30.34
CA SER A 24 -32.92 10.45 -31.07
C SER A 24 -32.42 11.78 -30.53
N THR A 25 -31.96 11.81 -29.29
CA THR A 25 -31.39 12.99 -28.63
C THR A 25 -29.89 13.16 -28.92
N MET A 26 -29.21 12.09 -29.40
CA MET A 26 -27.80 12.15 -29.77
C MET A 26 -27.65 12.81 -31.16
N LYS A 27 -26.70 13.73 -31.27
CA LYS A 27 -26.31 14.33 -32.55
C LYS A 27 -25.35 13.40 -33.27
N GLY A 28 -25.83 12.70 -34.29
CA GLY A 28 -25.05 11.83 -35.17
C GLY A 28 -25.29 10.33 -34.96
N ALA A 29 -24.83 9.52 -35.92
CA ALA A 29 -24.88 8.07 -35.83
C ALA A 29 -23.80 7.54 -34.87
N ILE A 30 -24.06 6.38 -34.24
CA ILE A 30 -23.02 5.68 -33.45
C ILE A 30 -22.05 5.01 -34.45
N GLU A 31 -20.82 5.48 -34.49
CA GLU A 31 -19.76 4.99 -35.40
C GLU A 31 -18.86 3.93 -34.78
N ILE A 32 -18.88 3.77 -33.44
CA ILE A 32 -18.06 2.76 -32.76
C ILE A 32 -18.68 1.36 -32.92
N PRO A 33 -17.87 0.30 -33.10
CA PRO A 33 -18.37 -1.07 -33.25
C PRO A 33 -18.97 -1.67 -31.98
N GLY A 34 -18.61 -1.13 -30.83
CA GLY A 34 -19.06 -1.55 -29.51
C GLY A 34 -18.20 -0.99 -28.40
N LEU A 35 -18.44 -1.48 -27.20
CA LEU A 35 -17.69 -1.15 -25.99
C LEU A 35 -17.11 -2.43 -25.39
N LEU A 36 -15.81 -2.44 -25.11
CA LEU A 36 -15.19 -3.44 -24.27
C LEU A 36 -15.18 -2.90 -22.83
N ILE A 37 -15.99 -3.48 -21.96
CA ILE A 37 -16.03 -3.12 -20.55
C ILE A 37 -15.10 -4.05 -19.79
N VAL A 38 -14.11 -3.46 -19.15
CA VAL A 38 -13.15 -4.17 -18.31
C VAL A 38 -13.55 -3.96 -16.86
N ASP A 39 -14.10 -5.01 -16.23
CA ASP A 39 -14.41 -5.03 -14.81
C ASP A 39 -13.14 -5.29 -14.01
N THR A 40 -12.89 -4.45 -13.06
CA THR A 40 -11.67 -4.48 -12.28
C THR A 40 -12.00 -4.59 -10.81
N PRO A 41 -11.35 -5.50 -10.07
CA PRO A 41 -11.40 -5.47 -8.62
C PRO A 41 -10.88 -4.12 -8.17
N GLY A 42 -11.72 -3.42 -7.39
CA GLY A 42 -11.49 -2.01 -7.06
C GLY A 42 -10.14 -1.79 -6.42
N HIS A 43 -9.15 -1.42 -7.09
CA HIS A 43 -8.09 -0.48 -6.84
C HIS A 43 -6.83 -0.60 -7.72
N GLU A 44 -6.04 -1.64 -7.79
CA GLU A 44 -4.67 -1.45 -8.25
C GLU A 44 -4.25 -2.30 -9.45
N ALA A 45 -5.01 -3.33 -9.76
CA ALA A 45 -4.84 -4.08 -11.01
C ALA A 45 -4.88 -3.16 -12.26
N PHE A 46 -5.46 -1.94 -12.11
CA PHE A 46 -5.47 -0.91 -13.14
C PHE A 46 -4.16 -0.20 -13.37
N ALA A 47 -3.35 -0.05 -12.36
CA ALA A 47 -2.09 0.65 -12.47
C ALA A 47 -1.24 0.04 -13.59
N ASN A 48 -1.35 -1.24 -13.78
CA ASN A 48 -0.52 -2.07 -14.64
C ASN A 48 -0.93 -2.15 -16.09
N LEU A 49 -2.21 -2.21 -16.33
CA LEU A 49 -2.74 -2.26 -17.69
C LEU A 49 -2.47 -0.96 -18.47
N ARG A 50 -1.98 0.10 -17.80
CA ARG A 50 -1.90 1.44 -18.36
C ARG A 50 -0.50 2.01 -18.58
N ARG A 51 0.57 1.46 -17.96
CA ARG A 51 1.92 2.02 -18.09
C ARG A 51 2.65 1.65 -19.39
N ARG A 52 2.11 0.71 -20.16
CA ARG A 52 2.84 0.08 -21.28
C ARG A 52 2.41 0.57 -22.66
N GLY A 53 2.70 1.83 -22.94
CA GLY A 53 2.63 2.33 -24.33
C GLY A 53 1.26 2.71 -24.85
N GLY A 54 0.25 2.70 -24.04
CA GLY A 54 -1.11 3.11 -24.37
C GLY A 54 -2.07 2.78 -23.22
N SER A 55 -3.08 3.59 -23.01
CA SER A 55 -4.14 3.26 -22.07
C SER A 55 -4.91 2.05 -22.59
N VAL A 56 -4.96 0.95 -21.84
CA VAL A 56 -5.84 -0.19 -22.19
C VAL A 56 -7.31 0.22 -22.13
N ALA A 57 -7.63 1.24 -21.32
CA ALA A 57 -8.95 1.83 -21.26
C ALA A 57 -8.92 3.28 -21.76
N ASP A 58 -9.74 3.57 -22.75
CA ASP A 58 -9.85 4.91 -23.34
C ASP A 58 -10.60 5.88 -22.42
N ILE A 59 -11.55 5.36 -21.62
CA ILE A 59 -12.35 6.10 -20.65
C ILE A 59 -12.67 5.22 -19.46
N ALA A 60 -12.79 5.81 -18.27
CA ALA A 60 -13.15 5.10 -17.05
C ALA A 60 -14.56 5.46 -16.58
N ILE A 61 -15.24 4.50 -15.94
CA ILE A 61 -16.47 4.73 -15.18
C ILE A 61 -16.12 4.59 -13.71
N LEU A 62 -16.13 5.69 -12.96
CA LEU A 62 -15.95 5.70 -11.52
C LEU A 62 -17.30 5.46 -10.83
N VAL A 63 -17.43 4.37 -10.10
CA VAL A 63 -18.69 4.02 -9.41
C VAL A 63 -18.64 4.47 -7.96
N ILE A 64 -19.62 5.30 -7.56
CA ILE A 64 -19.77 5.83 -6.19
C ILE A 64 -21.14 5.43 -5.65
N ASP A 65 -21.19 4.91 -4.42
CA ASP A 65 -22.45 4.64 -3.71
C ASP A 65 -23.06 5.98 -3.25
N ILE A 66 -24.29 6.28 -3.70
CA ILE A 66 -24.97 7.55 -3.38
C ILE A 66 -25.18 7.76 -1.87
N LEU A 67 -25.27 6.68 -1.09
CA LEU A 67 -25.48 6.76 0.35
C LEU A 67 -24.19 6.92 1.15
N ARG A 68 -23.09 6.33 0.65
CA ARG A 68 -21.79 6.34 1.33
C ARG A 68 -20.89 7.48 0.86
N GLY A 69 -21.08 7.92 -0.40
CA GLY A 69 -20.24 8.94 -1.00
C GLY A 69 -18.80 8.47 -1.23
N PHE A 70 -17.84 9.28 -0.87
CA PHE A 70 -16.42 8.99 -1.05
C PHE A 70 -15.91 8.04 0.03
N GLU A 71 -15.33 6.94 -0.40
CA GLU A 71 -14.59 5.99 0.44
C GLU A 71 -13.09 6.05 0.08
N ALA A 72 -12.22 5.44 0.90
CA ALA A 72 -10.77 5.44 0.65
C ALA A 72 -10.41 4.91 -0.76
N GLN A 73 -11.10 3.86 -1.21
CA GLN A 73 -10.94 3.31 -2.57
C GLN A 73 -11.34 4.30 -3.67
N THR A 74 -12.34 5.14 -3.43
CA THR A 74 -12.77 6.17 -4.39
C THR A 74 -11.69 7.22 -4.58
N GLN A 75 -11.08 7.67 -3.49
CA GLN A 75 -9.98 8.63 -3.51
C GLN A 75 -8.80 8.08 -4.30
N GLU A 76 -8.42 6.84 -4.02
CA GLU A 76 -7.35 6.14 -4.71
C GLU A 76 -7.58 6.03 -6.22
N CYS A 77 -8.79 5.61 -6.64
CA CYS A 77 -9.14 5.55 -8.05
C CYS A 77 -8.99 6.93 -8.73
N ILE A 78 -9.40 8.00 -8.06
CA ILE A 78 -9.27 9.36 -8.58
C ILE A 78 -7.81 9.77 -8.72
N ASP A 79 -6.97 9.47 -7.74
CA ASP A 79 -5.54 9.78 -7.78
C ASP A 79 -4.84 9.04 -8.94
N ILE A 80 -5.22 7.80 -9.19
CA ILE A 80 -4.76 7.03 -10.36
C ILE A 80 -5.24 7.67 -11.66
N LEU A 81 -6.53 7.99 -11.78
CA LEU A 81 -7.09 8.61 -12.99
C LEU A 81 -6.44 9.96 -13.27
N LYS A 82 -6.21 10.78 -12.24
CA LYS A 82 -5.53 12.08 -12.34
C LYS A 82 -4.07 11.93 -12.76
N ALA A 83 -3.32 11.03 -12.14
CA ALA A 83 -1.92 10.79 -12.48
C ALA A 83 -1.72 10.35 -13.93
N ARG A 84 -2.72 9.69 -14.51
CA ARG A 84 -2.69 9.13 -15.88
C ARG A 84 -3.41 9.98 -16.91
N LYS A 85 -4.07 11.05 -16.48
CA LYS A 85 -4.89 11.90 -17.33
C LYS A 85 -5.95 11.09 -18.11
N THR A 86 -6.48 10.01 -17.50
CA THR A 86 -7.54 9.20 -18.11
C THR A 86 -8.86 9.94 -17.93
N PRO A 87 -9.60 10.22 -19.01
CA PRO A 87 -10.93 10.79 -18.90
C PRO A 87 -11.87 9.80 -18.17
N PHE A 88 -12.79 10.31 -17.36
CA PHE A 88 -13.73 9.46 -16.65
C PHE A 88 -15.09 10.13 -16.49
N ILE A 89 -16.11 9.30 -16.29
CA ILE A 89 -17.46 9.68 -15.88
C ILE A 89 -17.75 9.04 -14.53
N VAL A 90 -18.72 9.59 -13.78
CA VAL A 90 -19.10 9.08 -12.48
C VAL A 90 -20.49 8.47 -12.52
N ALA A 91 -20.59 7.17 -12.26
CA ALA A 91 -21.86 6.50 -12.01
C ALA A 91 -22.18 6.58 -10.51
N VAL A 92 -23.13 7.43 -10.13
CA VAL A 92 -23.60 7.54 -8.74
C VAL A 92 -24.66 6.47 -8.52
N ASN A 93 -24.19 5.30 -8.05
CA ASN A 93 -24.98 4.06 -8.02
C ASN A 93 -25.82 3.90 -6.76
N LYS A 94 -26.78 2.97 -6.82
CA LYS A 94 -27.71 2.58 -5.76
C LYS A 94 -28.75 3.65 -5.42
N VAL A 95 -29.22 4.41 -6.41
CA VAL A 95 -30.33 5.38 -6.21
C VAL A 95 -31.60 4.69 -5.69
N ASP A 96 -31.79 3.42 -6.03
CA ASP A 96 -32.89 2.57 -5.53
C ASP A 96 -32.90 2.39 -4.01
N ARG A 97 -31.80 2.71 -3.33
CA ARG A 97 -31.68 2.63 -1.86
C ARG A 97 -31.88 3.97 -1.14
N VAL A 98 -32.10 5.04 -1.87
CA VAL A 98 -32.44 6.33 -1.25
C VAL A 98 -33.79 6.20 -0.53
N PRO A 99 -33.91 6.65 0.73
CA PRO A 99 -35.15 6.53 1.48
C PRO A 99 -36.35 7.15 0.75
N GLY A 100 -37.39 6.37 0.56
CA GLY A 100 -38.59 6.80 -0.15
C GLY A 100 -38.55 6.72 -1.67
N TRP A 101 -37.42 6.35 -2.28
CA TRP A 101 -37.31 6.13 -3.72
C TRP A 101 -38.28 5.04 -4.18
N LYS A 102 -39.04 5.33 -5.23
CA LYS A 102 -39.99 4.39 -5.88
C LYS A 102 -39.30 3.85 -7.15
N PRO A 103 -38.73 2.62 -7.13
CA PRO A 103 -37.99 2.09 -8.26
C PRO A 103 -38.86 1.89 -9.51
N GLN A 104 -38.31 2.24 -10.67
CA GLN A 104 -38.92 2.00 -12.00
C GLN A 104 -37.90 1.21 -12.87
N PRO A 105 -37.91 -0.12 -12.81
CA PRO A 105 -36.90 -0.94 -13.48
C PRO A 105 -36.78 -0.64 -14.97
N GLY A 106 -35.49 -0.51 -15.45
CA GLY A 106 -35.19 -0.27 -16.85
C GLY A 106 -35.56 1.13 -17.38
N THR A 107 -35.98 2.03 -16.52
CA THR A 107 -36.40 3.38 -16.92
C THR A 107 -35.21 4.35 -16.89
N PRO A 108 -35.09 5.29 -17.84
CA PRO A 108 -34.15 6.38 -17.75
C PRO A 108 -34.25 7.15 -16.44
N PHE A 109 -33.11 7.59 -15.88
CA PHE A 109 -33.04 8.26 -14.58
C PHE A 109 -33.95 9.50 -14.54
N LEU A 110 -33.87 10.37 -15.54
CA LEU A 110 -34.70 11.61 -15.54
C LEU A 110 -36.18 11.33 -15.46
N LYS A 111 -36.64 10.27 -16.10
CA LYS A 111 -38.06 9.87 -16.04
C LYS A 111 -38.41 9.30 -14.69
N ALA A 112 -37.58 8.42 -14.15
CA ALA A 112 -37.77 7.86 -12.81
C ALA A 112 -37.70 8.96 -11.73
N TYR A 113 -36.76 9.88 -11.82
CA TYR A 113 -36.61 11.03 -10.93
C TYR A 113 -37.81 11.98 -10.98
N ALA A 114 -38.33 12.28 -12.18
CA ALA A 114 -39.49 13.16 -12.34
C ALA A 114 -40.71 12.66 -11.57
N SER A 115 -40.89 11.34 -11.45
CA SER A 115 -42.02 10.69 -10.76
C SER A 115 -41.87 10.58 -9.24
N GLN A 116 -40.70 10.93 -8.68
CA GLN A 116 -40.47 10.84 -7.23
C GLN A 116 -41.14 11.99 -6.47
N ASP A 117 -41.40 11.74 -5.20
CA ASP A 117 -41.91 12.75 -4.28
C ASP A 117 -40.86 13.86 -4.05
N ALA A 118 -41.32 15.09 -3.73
CA ALA A 118 -40.47 16.26 -3.64
C ALA A 118 -39.31 16.08 -2.62
N TYR A 119 -39.59 15.51 -1.46
CA TYR A 119 -38.57 15.27 -0.44
C TYR A 119 -37.48 14.25 -0.88
N VAL A 120 -37.85 13.25 -1.71
CA VAL A 120 -36.93 12.27 -2.25
C VAL A 120 -36.00 12.93 -3.28
N LYS A 121 -36.55 13.80 -4.14
CA LYS A 121 -35.78 14.60 -5.10
C LYS A 121 -34.75 15.46 -4.37
N GLU A 122 -35.17 16.17 -3.33
CA GLU A 122 -34.32 17.01 -2.51
C GLU A 122 -33.20 16.19 -1.84
N ASP A 123 -33.50 15.00 -1.31
CA ASP A 123 -32.51 14.12 -0.69
C ASP A 123 -31.45 13.62 -1.72
N VAL A 124 -31.92 13.22 -2.92
CA VAL A 124 -31.01 12.84 -4.04
C VAL A 124 -30.11 14.00 -4.44
N ASP A 125 -30.68 15.20 -4.62
CA ASP A 125 -29.93 16.38 -5.03
C ASP A 125 -28.89 16.78 -3.98
N ASN A 126 -29.26 16.76 -2.68
CA ASN A 126 -28.34 17.04 -1.58
C ASN A 126 -27.16 16.06 -1.54
N LYS A 127 -27.41 14.77 -1.78
CA LYS A 127 -26.35 13.75 -1.87
C LYS A 127 -25.43 13.99 -3.08
N LEU A 128 -26.00 14.34 -4.24
CA LEU A 128 -25.22 14.70 -5.43
C LEU A 128 -24.37 15.94 -5.17
N TYR A 129 -24.92 17.01 -4.56
CA TYR A 129 -24.15 18.20 -4.19
C TYR A 129 -23.02 17.90 -3.22
N THR A 130 -23.22 16.98 -2.29
CA THR A 130 -22.14 16.53 -1.37
C THR A 130 -21.00 15.87 -2.15
N ILE A 131 -21.32 15.01 -3.11
CA ILE A 131 -20.33 14.36 -3.98
C ILE A 131 -19.61 15.41 -4.84
N MET A 132 -20.35 16.33 -5.47
CA MET A 132 -19.80 17.43 -6.26
C MET A 132 -18.86 18.31 -5.45
N GLY A 133 -19.23 18.65 -4.21
CA GLY A 133 -18.41 19.42 -3.29
C GLY A 133 -17.06 18.73 -2.96
N THR A 134 -17.06 17.41 -2.88
CA THR A 134 -15.82 16.65 -2.67
C THR A 134 -14.94 16.65 -3.93
N PHE A 135 -15.50 16.45 -5.11
CA PHE A 135 -14.76 16.60 -6.37
C PHE A 135 -14.17 17.99 -6.55
N SER A 136 -14.93 19.04 -6.20
CA SER A 136 -14.47 20.43 -6.26
C SER A 136 -13.23 20.67 -5.38
N ARG A 137 -13.19 20.08 -4.17
CA ARG A 137 -12.00 20.12 -3.28
C ARG A 137 -10.79 19.43 -3.88
N LEU A 138 -11.01 18.41 -4.72
CA LEU A 138 -9.94 17.70 -5.46
C LEU A 138 -9.52 18.40 -6.75
N GLY A 139 -10.15 19.54 -7.07
CA GLY A 139 -9.85 20.36 -8.25
C GLY A 139 -10.57 19.93 -9.53
N PHE A 140 -11.66 19.15 -9.43
CA PHE A 140 -12.47 18.74 -10.57
C PHE A 140 -13.79 19.52 -10.62
N ARG A 141 -14.20 19.90 -11.81
CA ARG A 141 -15.55 20.42 -12.06
C ARG A 141 -16.46 19.26 -12.40
N THR A 142 -17.56 19.14 -11.67
CA THR A 142 -18.53 18.07 -11.86
C THR A 142 -19.94 18.65 -11.85
N ASP A 143 -20.83 18.06 -12.63
CA ASP A 143 -22.25 18.39 -12.57
C ASP A 143 -23.10 17.15 -12.95
N ARG A 144 -24.38 17.20 -12.70
CA ARG A 144 -25.31 16.17 -13.18
C ARG A 144 -25.36 16.21 -14.70
N PHE A 145 -25.32 15.05 -15.35
CA PHE A 145 -25.14 14.89 -16.79
C PHE A 145 -26.10 15.74 -17.66
N ASP A 146 -27.30 15.98 -17.20
CA ASP A 146 -28.34 16.77 -17.89
C ASP A 146 -28.15 18.29 -17.79
N HIS A 147 -27.31 18.76 -16.87
CA HIS A 147 -26.96 20.17 -16.70
C HIS A 147 -25.70 20.57 -17.48
N ILE A 148 -24.93 19.59 -17.96
CA ILE A 148 -23.64 19.85 -18.61
C ILE A 148 -23.85 20.29 -20.05
N ARG A 149 -23.25 21.43 -20.40
CA ARG A 149 -23.17 21.93 -21.79
C ARG A 149 -21.85 21.61 -22.47
N ASP A 150 -20.77 21.56 -21.67
CA ASP A 150 -19.41 21.29 -22.13
C ASP A 150 -18.81 20.13 -21.33
N PHE A 151 -18.80 18.97 -21.95
CA PHE A 151 -18.21 17.75 -21.39
C PHE A 151 -16.68 17.69 -21.47
N THR A 152 -16.02 18.68 -22.10
CA THR A 152 -14.55 18.73 -22.15
C THR A 152 -13.96 19.20 -20.83
N SER A 153 -14.68 20.04 -20.12
CA SER A 153 -14.22 20.71 -18.90
C SER A 153 -14.95 20.24 -17.63
N THR A 154 -16.03 19.49 -17.78
CA THR A 154 -16.90 19.11 -16.67
C THR A 154 -17.17 17.60 -16.70
N ILE A 155 -16.90 16.93 -15.58
CA ILE A 155 -17.13 15.49 -15.41
C ILE A 155 -18.60 15.25 -15.13
N ALA A 156 -19.20 14.32 -15.88
CA ALA A 156 -20.61 13.97 -15.72
C ALA A 156 -20.84 13.04 -14.52
N LEU A 157 -21.77 13.40 -13.66
CA LEU A 157 -22.36 12.54 -12.65
C LEU A 157 -23.68 11.98 -13.19
N VAL A 158 -23.75 10.65 -13.31
CA VAL A 158 -24.96 9.95 -13.77
C VAL A 158 -25.49 9.11 -12.63
N PRO A 159 -26.64 9.48 -12.02
CA PRO A 159 -27.26 8.65 -11.00
C PRO A 159 -27.82 7.37 -11.62
N THR A 160 -27.49 6.23 -11.01
CA THR A 160 -27.82 4.91 -11.54
C THR A 160 -28.27 3.94 -10.47
N SER A 161 -28.91 2.87 -10.86
CA SER A 161 -29.08 1.66 -10.07
C SER A 161 -28.71 0.43 -10.91
N ALA A 162 -27.60 -0.20 -10.60
CA ALA A 162 -27.21 -1.46 -11.23
C ALA A 162 -28.20 -2.61 -10.92
N LYS A 163 -29.02 -2.48 -9.84
CA LYS A 163 -30.01 -3.47 -9.46
C LYS A 163 -31.29 -3.38 -10.29
N THR A 164 -31.77 -2.17 -10.51
CA THR A 164 -33.05 -1.92 -11.20
C THR A 164 -32.86 -1.53 -12.66
N GLY A 165 -31.64 -1.18 -13.08
CA GLY A 165 -31.33 -0.72 -14.42
C GLY A 165 -31.62 0.77 -14.67
N GLU A 166 -32.12 1.50 -13.65
CA GLU A 166 -32.39 2.94 -13.76
C GLU A 166 -31.10 3.72 -14.03
N GLY A 167 -31.12 4.65 -14.97
CA GLY A 167 -29.99 5.50 -15.29
C GLY A 167 -28.87 4.83 -16.12
N ILE A 168 -28.93 3.53 -16.38
CA ILE A 168 -27.93 2.83 -17.22
C ILE A 168 -27.97 3.32 -18.66
N THR A 169 -29.15 3.64 -19.17
CA THR A 169 -29.36 4.19 -20.50
C THR A 169 -28.62 5.51 -20.69
N GLU A 170 -28.75 6.43 -19.73
CA GLU A 170 -28.06 7.71 -19.76
C GLU A 170 -26.56 7.54 -19.57
N LEU A 171 -26.12 6.63 -18.71
CA LEU A 171 -24.70 6.31 -18.53
C LEU A 171 -24.06 5.87 -19.83
N LEU A 172 -24.69 4.93 -20.55
CA LEU A 172 -24.24 4.46 -21.85
C LEU A 172 -24.25 5.57 -22.90
N MET A 173 -25.31 6.39 -22.91
CA MET A 173 -25.41 7.52 -23.83
C MET A 173 -24.27 8.54 -23.64
N VAL A 174 -23.98 8.92 -22.40
CA VAL A 174 -22.88 9.84 -22.07
C VAL A 174 -21.55 9.20 -22.44
N LEU A 175 -21.35 7.92 -22.14
CA LEU A 175 -20.13 7.19 -22.45
C LEU A 175 -19.87 7.14 -23.95
N VAL A 176 -20.86 6.74 -24.76
CA VAL A 176 -20.76 6.68 -26.22
C VAL A 176 -20.51 8.07 -26.80
N GLY A 177 -21.24 9.07 -26.33
CA GLY A 177 -21.10 10.46 -26.79
C GLY A 177 -19.69 11.00 -26.55
N LEU A 178 -19.14 10.79 -25.35
CA LEU A 178 -17.77 11.19 -25.02
C LEU A 178 -16.74 10.43 -25.85
N THR A 179 -16.92 9.13 -26.00
CA THR A 179 -16.02 8.27 -26.79
C THR A 179 -15.94 8.75 -28.23
N GLN A 180 -17.06 9.00 -28.88
CA GLN A 180 -17.09 9.44 -30.28
C GLN A 180 -16.55 10.87 -30.48
N GLN A 181 -16.87 11.77 -29.55
CA GLN A 181 -16.54 13.18 -29.70
C GLN A 181 -15.08 13.49 -29.39
N TYR A 182 -14.51 12.86 -28.34
CA TYR A 182 -13.22 13.24 -27.80
C TYR A 182 -12.11 12.22 -28.03
N LEU A 183 -12.47 10.95 -28.22
CA LEU A 183 -11.49 9.88 -28.38
C LEU A 183 -11.33 9.40 -29.82
N ARG A 184 -12.07 9.99 -30.80
CA ARG A 184 -12.06 9.57 -32.21
C ARG A 184 -10.65 9.42 -32.78
N ASN A 185 -9.73 10.33 -32.47
CA ASN A 185 -8.34 10.28 -32.94
C ASN A 185 -7.49 9.24 -32.21
N GLN A 186 -7.90 8.81 -31.03
CA GLN A 186 -7.19 7.82 -30.21
C GLN A 186 -7.70 6.40 -30.44
N LEU A 187 -8.91 6.27 -30.98
CA LEU A 187 -9.57 4.99 -31.29
C LEU A 187 -9.15 4.40 -32.65
N GLN A 188 -8.23 5.04 -33.37
CA GLN A 188 -7.70 4.47 -34.60
C GLN A 188 -6.84 3.25 -34.24
N THR A 189 -7.32 2.06 -34.63
CA THR A 189 -6.51 0.83 -34.57
C THR A 189 -5.54 0.83 -35.75
N THR A 190 -4.31 0.43 -35.47
CA THR A 190 -3.33 0.22 -36.56
C THR A 190 -3.65 -1.08 -37.28
N GLU A 191 -3.68 -1.06 -38.62
CA GLU A 191 -3.66 -2.29 -39.39
C GLU A 191 -2.30 -2.96 -39.20
N GLY A 192 -2.23 -3.90 -38.24
CA GLY A 192 -0.97 -4.54 -37.88
C GLY A 192 -1.15 -5.72 -36.94
N PRO A 193 -0.04 -6.31 -36.51
CA PRO A 193 -0.06 -7.43 -35.57
C PRO A 193 -0.62 -7.00 -34.21
N ALA A 194 -1.33 -7.92 -33.56
CA ALA A 194 -1.97 -7.65 -32.29
C ALA A 194 -0.97 -7.28 -31.20
N LYS A 195 -1.37 -6.29 -30.41
CA LYS A 195 -0.78 -5.98 -29.11
C LYS A 195 -1.81 -6.19 -28.02
N GLY A 196 -1.40 -6.83 -26.96
CA GLY A 196 -2.29 -7.17 -25.84
C GLY A 196 -1.57 -7.19 -24.51
N SER A 197 -2.36 -7.39 -23.48
CA SER A 197 -1.87 -7.61 -22.11
C SER A 197 -2.56 -8.82 -21.52
N VAL A 198 -1.76 -9.69 -20.90
CA VAL A 198 -2.27 -10.87 -20.19
C VAL A 198 -2.91 -10.41 -18.89
N LEU A 199 -4.20 -10.72 -18.71
CA LEU A 199 -4.92 -10.44 -17.47
C LEU A 199 -4.65 -11.51 -16.41
N GLU A 200 -4.73 -12.76 -16.85
CA GLU A 200 -4.64 -13.93 -15.97
C GLU A 200 -4.06 -15.11 -16.75
N VAL A 201 -3.28 -15.93 -16.08
CA VAL A 201 -2.83 -17.23 -16.56
C VAL A 201 -3.57 -18.28 -15.76
N LYS A 202 -4.33 -19.14 -16.43
CA LYS A 202 -5.21 -20.11 -15.77
C LYS A 202 -5.05 -21.49 -16.34
N ASP A 203 -4.98 -22.49 -15.48
CA ASP A 203 -5.06 -23.89 -15.89
C ASP A 203 -6.54 -24.32 -15.97
N GLU A 204 -6.97 -24.73 -17.16
CA GLU A 204 -8.37 -25.13 -17.42
C GLU A 204 -8.47 -26.59 -17.82
N PRO A 205 -9.42 -27.34 -17.24
CA PRO A 205 -9.64 -28.75 -17.59
C PRO A 205 -9.87 -28.93 -19.09
N GLY A 206 -9.04 -29.74 -19.72
CA GLY A 206 -9.15 -30.07 -21.16
C GLY A 206 -8.47 -29.05 -22.10
N LEU A 207 -8.10 -27.87 -21.65
CA LEU A 207 -7.40 -26.88 -22.44
C LEU A 207 -5.93 -26.68 -22.00
N GLY A 208 -5.60 -27.05 -20.76
CA GLY A 208 -4.32 -26.77 -20.12
C GLY A 208 -4.16 -25.28 -19.75
N LEU A 209 -2.93 -24.81 -19.70
CA LEU A 209 -2.68 -23.39 -19.43
C LEU A 209 -3.22 -22.51 -20.55
N THR A 210 -4.00 -21.50 -20.15
CA THR A 210 -4.63 -20.52 -21.02
C THR A 210 -4.30 -19.12 -20.57
N LEU A 211 -4.30 -18.16 -21.52
CA LEU A 211 -4.09 -16.75 -21.23
C LEU A 211 -5.41 -16.00 -21.43
N ASN A 212 -5.99 -15.45 -20.38
CA ASN A 212 -7.02 -14.44 -20.49
C ASN A 212 -6.33 -13.11 -20.83
N THR A 213 -6.62 -12.54 -21.99
CA THR A 213 -5.85 -11.44 -22.58
C THR A 213 -6.78 -10.37 -23.12
N ILE A 214 -6.43 -9.10 -22.96
CA ILE A 214 -7.05 -7.99 -23.69
C ILE A 214 -6.16 -7.66 -24.89
N ILE A 215 -6.75 -7.64 -26.07
CA ILE A 215 -6.14 -7.13 -27.29
C ILE A 215 -6.59 -5.68 -27.46
N TYR A 216 -5.66 -4.74 -27.39
CA TYR A 216 -5.96 -3.31 -27.43
C TYR A 216 -5.53 -2.62 -28.76
N ASP A 217 -4.72 -3.30 -29.59
CA ASP A 217 -4.31 -2.80 -30.89
C ASP A 217 -4.09 -3.96 -31.86
N GLY A 218 -4.32 -3.74 -33.15
CA GLY A 218 -4.06 -4.68 -34.23
C GLY A 218 -5.01 -5.88 -34.30
N THR A 219 -4.53 -6.94 -34.95
CA THR A 219 -5.30 -8.15 -35.26
C THR A 219 -4.57 -9.39 -34.79
N LEU A 220 -5.28 -10.26 -34.03
CA LEU A 220 -4.79 -11.55 -33.57
C LEU A 220 -5.37 -12.66 -34.47
N GLN A 221 -4.51 -13.54 -34.98
CA GLN A 221 -4.91 -14.65 -35.85
C GLN A 221 -4.59 -16.00 -35.20
N LYS A 222 -5.48 -16.96 -35.36
CA LYS A 222 -5.23 -18.37 -35.02
C LYS A 222 -4.04 -18.89 -35.82
N ASP A 223 -3.31 -19.84 -35.28
CA ASP A 223 -2.08 -20.40 -35.81
C ASP A 223 -0.92 -19.36 -35.96
N GLY A 224 -1.18 -18.09 -35.58
CA GLY A 224 -0.17 -17.03 -35.50
C GLY A 224 0.85 -17.28 -34.38
N LEU A 225 2.04 -16.73 -34.58
CA LEU A 225 3.07 -16.74 -33.55
C LEU A 225 2.88 -15.55 -32.60
N ILE A 226 2.99 -15.79 -31.31
CA ILE A 226 2.94 -14.74 -30.29
C ILE A 226 4.16 -14.79 -29.39
N VAL A 227 4.53 -13.64 -28.87
CA VAL A 227 5.54 -13.48 -27.83
C VAL A 227 4.86 -12.91 -26.59
N VAL A 228 5.01 -13.61 -25.47
CA VAL A 228 4.41 -13.26 -24.18
C VAL A 228 5.49 -13.13 -23.12
N GLY A 229 5.30 -12.23 -22.16
CA GLY A 229 6.21 -12.10 -21.03
C GLY A 229 6.18 -13.32 -20.12
N GLY A 230 7.35 -13.88 -19.89
CA GLY A 230 7.57 -15.01 -19.00
C GLY A 230 8.46 -14.65 -17.80
N LYS A 231 8.46 -15.52 -16.80
CA LYS A 231 9.16 -15.34 -15.52
C LYS A 231 10.67 -15.21 -15.68
N GLU A 232 11.27 -16.06 -16.49
CA GLU A 232 12.72 -16.04 -16.74
C GLU A 232 13.06 -15.36 -18.07
N LYS A 233 12.34 -15.69 -19.11
CA LYS A 233 12.52 -15.21 -20.48
C LYS A 233 11.17 -15.07 -21.19
N PRO A 234 11.08 -14.25 -22.25
CA PRO A 234 9.90 -14.20 -23.09
C PRO A 234 9.56 -15.58 -23.67
N ILE A 235 8.28 -15.91 -23.67
CA ILE A 235 7.76 -17.14 -24.23
C ILE A 235 7.32 -16.89 -25.66
N VAL A 236 7.89 -17.61 -26.60
CA VAL A 236 7.51 -17.60 -28.02
C VAL A 236 6.69 -18.85 -28.29
N THR A 237 5.44 -18.69 -28.69
CA THR A 237 4.54 -19.83 -28.92
C THR A 237 3.55 -19.56 -30.02
N ARG A 238 2.96 -20.63 -30.56
CA ARG A 238 1.92 -20.58 -31.60
C ARG A 238 0.53 -20.74 -30.97
N ILE A 239 -0.40 -19.91 -31.39
CA ILE A 239 -1.79 -19.96 -30.96
C ILE A 239 -2.44 -21.22 -31.52
N ARG A 240 -3.03 -22.05 -30.67
CA ARG A 240 -3.80 -23.22 -31.04
C ARG A 240 -5.29 -22.92 -31.23
N ALA A 241 -5.83 -22.05 -30.36
CA ALA A 241 -7.20 -21.56 -30.45
C ALA A 241 -7.33 -20.17 -29.83
N ILE A 242 -8.21 -19.39 -30.40
CA ILE A 242 -8.68 -18.13 -29.82
C ILE A 242 -10.14 -18.33 -29.44
N LEU A 243 -10.45 -18.14 -28.17
CA LEU A 243 -11.78 -18.32 -27.62
C LEU A 243 -12.30 -16.95 -27.18
N VAL A 244 -13.48 -16.57 -27.71
CA VAL A 244 -14.16 -15.32 -27.34
C VAL A 244 -15.38 -15.66 -26.52
N PRO A 245 -15.67 -14.91 -25.43
CA PRO A 245 -16.94 -15.05 -24.73
C PRO A 245 -18.08 -14.62 -25.68
N LYS A 246 -19.27 -15.16 -25.47
CA LYS A 246 -20.45 -14.64 -26.17
C LYS A 246 -20.68 -13.17 -25.79
N PRO A 247 -21.27 -12.37 -26.69
CA PRO A 247 -21.65 -10.99 -26.36
C PRO A 247 -22.42 -10.92 -25.03
N LEU A 248 -22.07 -10.00 -24.15
CA LEU A 248 -22.59 -9.79 -22.81
C LEU A 248 -22.12 -10.80 -21.74
N ASP A 249 -21.44 -11.86 -22.11
CA ASP A 249 -20.86 -12.80 -21.16
C ASP A 249 -19.45 -12.37 -20.76
N GLU A 250 -19.04 -12.74 -19.56
CA GLU A 250 -17.70 -12.45 -19.06
C GLU A 250 -16.70 -13.53 -19.46
N ILE A 251 -15.47 -13.14 -19.77
CA ILE A 251 -14.36 -14.04 -20.08
C ILE A 251 -14.04 -15.03 -18.92
N ARG A 252 -14.53 -14.76 -17.73
CA ARG A 252 -14.29 -15.56 -16.51
C ARG A 252 -15.38 -16.60 -16.20
N ASP A 253 -16.57 -16.51 -16.80
CA ASP A 253 -17.66 -17.41 -16.42
C ASP A 253 -17.38 -18.84 -16.95
N PRO A 254 -17.17 -19.84 -16.04
CA PRO A 254 -16.87 -21.20 -16.46
C PRO A 254 -18.07 -21.92 -17.08
N ARG A 255 -19.28 -21.37 -16.95
CA ARG A 255 -20.52 -21.96 -17.47
C ARG A 255 -20.77 -21.58 -18.92
N ASP A 256 -20.06 -20.57 -19.44
CA ASP A 256 -20.30 -20.04 -20.77
C ASP A 256 -19.55 -20.83 -21.85
N LYS A 257 -20.27 -21.08 -22.93
CA LYS A 257 -19.68 -21.68 -24.14
C LYS A 257 -18.94 -20.59 -24.91
N PHE A 258 -17.62 -20.63 -24.82
CA PHE A 258 -16.76 -19.82 -25.67
C PHE A 258 -16.95 -20.22 -27.14
N ALA A 259 -16.95 -19.24 -28.04
CA ALA A 259 -16.86 -19.48 -29.46
C ALA A 259 -15.40 -19.47 -29.88
N SER A 260 -14.97 -20.49 -30.61
CA SER A 260 -13.66 -20.48 -31.27
C SER A 260 -13.74 -19.63 -32.52
N VAL A 261 -12.80 -18.71 -32.67
CA VAL A 261 -12.69 -17.81 -33.82
C VAL A 261 -11.30 -17.91 -34.44
N ASP A 262 -11.20 -17.64 -35.74
CA ASP A 262 -9.91 -17.67 -36.44
C ASP A 262 -9.18 -16.33 -36.39
N CYS A 263 -9.90 -15.25 -36.16
CA CYS A 263 -9.35 -13.90 -36.14
C CYS A 263 -10.10 -13.02 -35.14
N VAL A 264 -9.37 -12.12 -34.47
CA VAL A 264 -9.93 -11.11 -33.55
C VAL A 264 -9.26 -9.78 -33.78
N PHE A 265 -10.06 -8.72 -33.84
CA PHE A 265 -9.62 -7.34 -33.93
C PHE A 265 -9.63 -6.67 -32.56
N ALA A 266 -8.81 -5.65 -32.38
CA ALA A 266 -8.88 -4.79 -31.20
C ALA A 266 -10.21 -3.98 -31.20
N ALA A 267 -10.82 -3.64 -30.06
CA ALA A 267 -10.53 -4.04 -28.69
C ALA A 267 -11.31 -5.31 -28.33
N ALA A 268 -10.63 -6.35 -27.88
CA ALA A 268 -11.29 -7.60 -27.54
C ALA A 268 -10.68 -8.25 -26.31
N GLY A 269 -11.55 -8.87 -25.48
CA GLY A 269 -11.15 -9.80 -24.43
C GLY A 269 -11.16 -11.22 -25.00
N VAL A 270 -10.04 -11.91 -24.97
CA VAL A 270 -9.90 -13.24 -25.54
C VAL A 270 -9.21 -14.20 -24.59
N LYS A 271 -9.56 -15.46 -24.70
CA LYS A 271 -8.82 -16.54 -24.08
C LYS A 271 -7.96 -17.22 -25.16
N ILE A 272 -6.67 -17.20 -24.96
CA ILE A 272 -5.69 -17.77 -25.90
C ILE A 272 -5.26 -19.13 -25.35
N VAL A 273 -5.37 -20.16 -26.19
CA VAL A 273 -4.86 -21.51 -25.94
C VAL A 273 -3.58 -21.69 -26.74
N ALA A 274 -2.48 -21.96 -26.09
CA ALA A 274 -1.18 -22.21 -26.71
C ALA A 274 -0.38 -23.25 -25.89
N SER A 275 0.70 -23.76 -26.47
CA SER A 275 1.58 -24.70 -25.77
C SER A 275 2.76 -23.95 -25.12
N GLY A 276 3.35 -24.51 -24.05
CA GLY A 276 4.55 -23.93 -23.45
C GLY A 276 4.32 -22.59 -22.76
N LEU A 277 3.16 -22.43 -22.13
CA LEU A 277 2.80 -21.21 -21.38
C LEU A 277 3.26 -21.28 -19.91
N GLU A 278 4.01 -22.31 -19.55
CA GLU A 278 4.57 -22.47 -18.21
C GLU A 278 5.51 -21.30 -17.90
N GLY A 279 5.21 -20.58 -16.85
CA GLY A 279 5.96 -19.38 -16.47
C GLY A 279 5.51 -18.08 -17.14
N ALA A 280 4.42 -18.10 -17.93
CA ALA A 280 3.80 -16.86 -18.38
C ALA A 280 3.33 -16.01 -17.19
N LEU A 281 3.49 -14.70 -17.29
CA LEU A 281 3.18 -13.77 -16.20
C LEU A 281 1.86 -13.04 -16.44
N ALA A 282 1.00 -13.01 -15.43
CA ALA A 282 -0.14 -12.12 -15.41
C ALA A 282 0.33 -10.65 -15.39
N GLY A 283 -0.34 -9.81 -16.16
CA GLY A 283 0.07 -8.43 -16.40
C GLY A 283 1.18 -8.25 -17.45
N ALA A 284 1.68 -9.33 -18.05
CA ALA A 284 2.72 -9.24 -19.08
C ALA A 284 2.20 -8.75 -20.42
N PRO A 285 3.04 -8.08 -21.23
CA PRO A 285 2.70 -7.73 -22.61
C PRO A 285 2.64 -8.98 -23.49
N LEU A 286 1.77 -8.90 -24.48
CA LEU A 286 1.65 -9.88 -25.55
C LEU A 286 1.78 -9.16 -26.91
N TYR A 287 2.61 -9.72 -27.79
CA TYR A 287 2.76 -9.25 -29.16
C TYR A 287 2.53 -10.41 -30.14
N ALA A 288 1.68 -10.18 -31.14
CA ALA A 288 1.64 -11.08 -32.29
C ALA A 288 2.83 -10.80 -33.21
N VAL A 289 3.42 -11.82 -33.77
CA VAL A 289 4.54 -11.72 -34.70
C VAL A 289 4.02 -11.80 -36.14
N PRO A 290 4.25 -10.80 -36.98
CA PRO A 290 3.85 -10.85 -38.40
C PRO A 290 4.52 -12.01 -39.14
N SER A 291 3.83 -12.55 -40.13
CA SER A 291 4.41 -13.56 -41.00
C SER A 291 5.66 -13.03 -41.69
N GLY A 292 6.80 -13.72 -41.48
CA GLY A 292 8.08 -13.35 -42.08
C GLY A 292 8.97 -12.44 -41.22
N GLU A 293 8.51 -11.97 -40.06
CA GLU A 293 9.36 -11.27 -39.09
C GLU A 293 9.96 -12.24 -38.06
N ALA A 294 11.14 -11.88 -37.57
CA ALA A 294 11.84 -12.67 -36.55
C ALA A 294 11.22 -12.42 -35.15
N PRO A 295 10.84 -13.49 -34.40
CA PRO A 295 10.23 -13.34 -33.07
C PRO A 295 11.19 -12.73 -32.04
N GLU A 296 12.49 -12.77 -32.27
CA GLU A 296 13.52 -12.21 -31.39
C GLU A 296 13.36 -10.70 -31.20
N LYS A 297 12.92 -9.98 -32.24
CA LYS A 297 12.62 -8.55 -32.16
C LYS A 297 11.54 -8.26 -31.12
N TYR A 298 10.47 -9.04 -31.13
CA TYR A 298 9.36 -8.91 -30.19
C TYR A 298 9.73 -9.42 -28.80
N ALA A 299 10.56 -10.46 -28.72
CA ALA A 299 11.12 -10.91 -27.44
C ALA A 299 12.00 -9.85 -26.78
N ALA A 300 12.78 -9.09 -27.56
CA ALA A 300 13.52 -7.95 -27.04
C ALA A 300 12.60 -6.84 -26.51
N LEU A 301 11.52 -6.50 -27.24
CA LEU A 301 10.52 -5.53 -26.78
C LEU A 301 9.86 -5.97 -25.45
N VAL A 302 9.44 -7.23 -25.38
CA VAL A 302 8.86 -7.80 -24.15
C VAL A 302 9.86 -7.75 -23.00
N THR A 303 11.13 -8.08 -23.26
CA THR A 303 12.19 -8.04 -22.26
C THR A 303 12.44 -6.60 -21.78
N GLU A 304 12.48 -5.65 -22.69
CA GLU A 304 12.64 -4.24 -22.36
C GLU A 304 11.48 -3.71 -21.51
N GLU A 305 10.25 -4.03 -21.89
CA GLU A 305 9.06 -3.63 -21.15
C GLU A 305 9.03 -4.25 -19.74
N ILE A 306 9.33 -5.54 -19.60
CA ILE A 306 9.43 -6.20 -18.30
C ILE A 306 10.66 -5.70 -17.54
N GLY A 307 11.77 -5.44 -18.22
CA GLY A 307 13.00 -4.93 -17.62
C GLY A 307 12.86 -3.53 -17.02
N ARG A 308 11.98 -2.70 -17.59
CA ARG A 308 11.63 -1.39 -17.02
C ARG A 308 10.87 -1.53 -15.68
N ILE A 309 10.25 -2.69 -15.43
CA ILE A 309 9.56 -3.03 -14.19
C ILE A 309 10.54 -3.60 -13.15
N ARG A 310 11.74 -4.02 -13.57
CA ARG A 310 12.75 -4.47 -12.62
C ARG A 310 13.09 -3.33 -11.67
N ILE A 311 12.48 -3.42 -10.50
CA ILE A 311 12.73 -2.54 -9.38
C ILE A 311 14.20 -2.70 -9.03
N ALA A 312 14.89 -1.57 -8.87
CA ALA A 312 16.27 -1.61 -8.38
C ALA A 312 16.27 -2.39 -7.06
N THR A 313 16.85 -3.58 -7.09
CA THR A 313 17.00 -4.40 -5.89
C THR A 313 18.25 -3.90 -5.15
N GLU A 314 18.06 -3.55 -3.89
CA GLU A 314 19.14 -3.11 -3.02
C GLU A 314 19.74 -4.30 -2.24
N VAL A 315 20.91 -4.12 -1.66
CA VAL A 315 21.56 -5.17 -0.85
C VAL A 315 20.76 -5.46 0.41
N GLU A 316 20.09 -4.45 0.94
CA GLU A 316 19.23 -4.49 2.13
C GLU A 316 17.81 -4.08 1.75
N GLY A 317 16.80 -4.65 2.38
CA GLY A 317 15.41 -4.32 2.11
C GLY A 317 14.48 -5.52 2.23
N ILE A 318 13.19 -5.26 2.11
CA ILE A 318 12.13 -6.27 2.23
C ILE A 318 12.04 -7.17 0.99
N VAL A 319 11.43 -8.33 1.17
CA VAL A 319 11.02 -9.21 0.05
C VAL A 319 9.56 -8.90 -0.30
N LEU A 320 9.29 -8.59 -1.57
CA LEU A 320 7.97 -8.30 -2.09
C LEU A 320 7.54 -9.40 -3.07
N LYS A 321 6.39 -10.03 -2.79
CA LYS A 321 5.78 -11.06 -3.66
C LYS A 321 4.36 -10.66 -4.00
N THR A 322 3.99 -10.74 -5.28
CA THR A 322 2.67 -10.33 -5.76
C THR A 322 2.11 -11.30 -6.79
N ASP A 323 0.80 -11.21 -7.01
CA ASP A 323 0.08 -11.99 -8.00
C ASP A 323 0.37 -11.57 -9.45
N THR A 324 0.61 -10.27 -9.66
CA THR A 324 0.80 -9.70 -10.99
C THR A 324 1.98 -8.72 -11.01
N LEU A 325 2.56 -8.54 -12.19
CA LEU A 325 3.61 -7.54 -12.40
C LEU A 325 3.20 -6.14 -11.99
N GLY A 326 1.99 -5.88 -12.06
CA GLY A 326 1.53 -4.58 -11.80
C GLY A 326 1.19 -4.26 -10.36
N SER A 327 0.67 -5.22 -9.60
CA SER A 327 0.63 -5.11 -8.14
C SER A 327 2.06 -4.89 -7.63
N LEU A 328 3.05 -5.57 -8.27
CA LEU A 328 4.45 -5.41 -7.95
C LEU A 328 4.93 -3.97 -8.12
N GLU A 329 4.66 -3.36 -9.28
CA GLU A 329 5.04 -1.96 -9.56
C GLU A 329 4.37 -0.98 -8.61
N ALA A 330 3.06 -1.15 -8.38
CA ALA A 330 2.29 -0.25 -7.55
C ALA A 330 2.78 -0.26 -6.11
N ILE A 331 2.94 -1.44 -5.52
CA ILE A 331 3.44 -1.58 -4.15
C ILE A 331 4.87 -1.03 -4.04
N ALA A 332 5.73 -1.35 -5.01
CA ALA A 332 7.10 -0.86 -5.00
C ALA A 332 7.19 0.67 -5.10
N GLU A 333 6.33 1.30 -5.89
CA GLU A 333 6.28 2.77 -5.97
C GLU A 333 5.85 3.40 -4.63
N ILE A 334 4.84 2.83 -3.97
CA ILE A 334 4.38 3.32 -2.67
C ILE A 334 5.46 3.09 -1.60
N LEU A 335 6.10 1.93 -1.58
CA LEU A 335 7.19 1.62 -0.66
C LEU A 335 8.37 2.59 -0.86
N LYS A 336 8.73 2.90 -2.11
CA LYS A 336 9.77 3.88 -2.45
C LYS A 336 9.42 5.29 -1.94
N ARG A 337 8.16 5.71 -2.07
CA ARG A 337 7.70 7.01 -1.52
C ARG A 337 7.82 7.07 0.00
N ASN A 338 7.69 5.91 0.67
CA ASN A 338 7.86 5.79 2.13
C ASN A 338 9.31 5.47 2.54
N ASN A 339 10.28 5.59 1.63
CA ASN A 339 11.70 5.29 1.87
C ASN A 339 11.94 3.85 2.38
N VAL A 340 11.13 2.89 1.92
CA VAL A 340 11.32 1.47 2.19
C VAL A 340 12.10 0.84 1.05
N GLN A 341 13.23 0.25 1.39
CA GLN A 341 14.10 -0.45 0.42
C GLN A 341 13.56 -1.85 0.12
N ILE A 342 13.73 -2.29 -1.12
CA ILE A 342 13.28 -3.59 -1.60
C ILE A 342 14.50 -4.40 -2.05
N ARG A 343 14.70 -5.56 -1.43
CA ARG A 343 15.77 -6.49 -1.84
C ARG A 343 15.36 -7.38 -3.00
N ILE A 344 14.16 -7.95 -2.93
CA ILE A 344 13.60 -8.79 -3.98
C ILE A 344 12.17 -8.37 -4.25
N ALA A 345 11.84 -8.23 -5.52
CA ALA A 345 10.48 -8.01 -6.00
C ALA A 345 10.19 -9.02 -7.12
N ASP A 346 9.24 -9.93 -6.89
CA ASP A 346 8.95 -11.01 -7.85
C ASP A 346 7.45 -11.37 -7.84
N VAL A 347 7.00 -11.98 -8.93
CA VAL A 347 5.61 -12.44 -9.11
C VAL A 347 5.51 -13.94 -8.84
N GLY A 348 4.50 -14.32 -8.06
CA GLY A 348 4.19 -15.70 -7.71
C GLY A 348 4.21 -15.96 -6.21
N ASP A 349 3.86 -17.20 -5.82
CA ASP A 349 3.75 -17.60 -4.43
C ASP A 349 5.06 -17.46 -3.65
N VAL A 350 4.92 -17.21 -2.35
CA VAL A 350 6.09 -17.12 -1.44
C VAL A 350 6.69 -18.51 -1.29
N SER A 351 7.95 -18.66 -1.69
CA SER A 351 8.72 -19.88 -1.64
C SER A 351 9.71 -19.90 -0.48
N LYS A 352 10.25 -21.08 -0.17
CA LYS A 352 11.31 -21.25 0.81
C LYS A 352 12.53 -20.35 0.53
N ARG A 353 12.88 -20.15 -0.76
CA ARG A 353 13.97 -19.27 -1.18
C ARG A 353 13.72 -17.82 -0.74
N ASP A 354 12.50 -17.33 -0.88
CA ASP A 354 12.14 -15.95 -0.49
C ASP A 354 12.30 -15.74 1.02
N VAL A 355 11.95 -16.76 1.82
CA VAL A 355 12.14 -16.75 3.27
C VAL A 355 13.62 -16.75 3.66
N ILE A 356 14.45 -17.55 2.99
CA ILE A 356 15.90 -17.58 3.22
C ILE A 356 16.51 -16.20 2.92
N GLU A 357 16.12 -15.56 1.82
CA GLU A 357 16.59 -14.21 1.48
C GLU A 357 16.18 -13.18 2.55
N ALA A 358 14.93 -13.24 3.04
CA ALA A 358 14.48 -12.38 4.13
C ALA A 358 15.26 -12.64 5.43
N SER A 359 15.62 -13.89 5.71
CA SER A 359 16.41 -14.25 6.90
C SER A 359 17.84 -13.71 6.83
N VAL A 360 18.45 -13.71 5.64
CA VAL A 360 19.78 -13.10 5.40
C VAL A 360 19.75 -11.59 5.67
N VAL A 361 18.68 -10.92 5.23
CA VAL A 361 18.49 -9.49 5.52
C VAL A 361 18.28 -9.26 7.02
N LYS A 362 17.40 -10.06 7.67
CA LYS A 362 17.10 -9.95 9.11
C LYS A 362 18.35 -10.02 9.98
N ALA A 363 19.31 -10.84 9.61
CA ALA A 363 20.58 -10.97 10.35
C ALA A 363 21.40 -9.65 10.37
N ARG A 364 21.23 -8.78 9.36
CA ARG A 364 21.94 -7.49 9.23
C ARG A 364 21.05 -6.34 9.69
N GLU A 365 19.83 -6.29 9.17
CA GLU A 365 18.84 -5.26 9.41
C GLU A 365 17.53 -5.94 9.88
N PRO A 366 17.33 -6.12 11.21
CA PRO A 366 16.21 -6.90 11.74
C PRO A 366 14.83 -6.42 11.31
N LEU A 367 14.65 -5.11 11.06
CA LEU A 367 13.38 -4.52 10.67
C LEU A 367 13.09 -4.59 9.17
N SER A 368 14.08 -4.93 8.34
CA SER A 368 13.94 -5.10 6.90
C SER A 368 13.79 -6.57 6.49
N GLY A 369 14.07 -7.52 7.38
CA GLY A 369 13.96 -8.97 7.11
C GLY A 369 12.52 -9.48 7.17
N VAL A 370 11.63 -8.94 6.34
CA VAL A 370 10.21 -9.28 6.29
C VAL A 370 9.77 -9.53 4.85
N ILE A 371 8.61 -10.20 4.71
CA ILE A 371 8.00 -10.48 3.41
C ILE A 371 6.65 -9.79 3.33
N LEU A 372 6.43 -9.01 2.27
CA LEU A 372 5.12 -8.52 1.89
C LEU A 372 4.55 -9.39 0.77
N ALA A 373 3.42 -10.03 1.01
CA ALA A 373 2.76 -10.96 0.10
C ALA A 373 1.36 -10.43 -0.26
N PHE A 374 1.17 -10.06 -1.53
CA PHE A 374 -0.09 -9.52 -2.02
C PHE A 374 -0.70 -10.44 -3.09
N GLY A 375 -1.94 -10.91 -2.85
CA GLY A 375 -2.67 -11.75 -3.80
C GLY A 375 -2.08 -13.14 -4.04
N VAL A 376 -1.09 -13.55 -3.26
CA VAL A 376 -0.35 -14.81 -3.40
C VAL A 376 -0.44 -15.67 -2.15
N LYS A 377 -0.23 -16.97 -2.33
CA LYS A 377 -0.15 -17.94 -1.22
C LYS A 377 1.29 -18.06 -0.72
N THR A 378 1.44 -18.58 0.47
CA THR A 378 2.74 -19.04 0.95
C THR A 378 2.77 -20.57 0.85
N LEU A 379 3.82 -21.11 0.26
CA LEU A 379 3.97 -22.55 0.15
C LEU A 379 4.21 -23.17 1.55
N PRO A 380 3.77 -24.42 1.78
CA PRO A 380 3.88 -25.05 3.13
C PRO A 380 5.31 -25.12 3.67
N ASP A 381 6.29 -25.37 2.79
CA ASP A 381 7.71 -25.36 3.13
C ASP A 381 8.25 -23.98 3.49
N ALA A 382 7.71 -22.94 2.85
CA ALA A 382 8.03 -21.56 3.18
C ALA A 382 7.41 -21.12 4.51
N GLU A 383 6.19 -21.56 4.85
CA GLU A 383 5.58 -21.28 6.15
C GLU A 383 6.39 -21.89 7.30
N GLN A 384 6.82 -23.14 7.14
CA GLN A 384 7.64 -23.81 8.14
C GLN A 384 9.01 -23.11 8.31
N GLU A 385 9.65 -22.72 7.20
CA GLU A 385 10.93 -22.00 7.24
C GLU A 385 10.77 -20.61 7.85
N ALA A 386 9.68 -19.90 7.56
CA ALA A 386 9.40 -18.58 8.15
C ALA A 386 9.22 -18.68 9.67
N ALA A 387 8.52 -19.71 10.16
CA ALA A 387 8.38 -19.95 11.59
C ALA A 387 9.72 -20.27 12.27
N ASN A 388 10.57 -21.09 11.62
CA ASN A 388 11.87 -21.45 12.16
C ASN A 388 12.83 -20.26 12.29
N ASN A 389 12.77 -19.31 11.35
CA ASN A 389 13.62 -18.13 11.33
C ASN A 389 12.95 -16.87 11.88
N ASP A 390 11.73 -17.01 12.44
CA ASP A 390 10.92 -15.90 12.95
C ASP A 390 10.80 -14.77 11.92
N ILE A 391 10.47 -15.11 10.66
CA ILE A 391 10.25 -14.15 9.57
C ILE A 391 8.79 -13.76 9.53
N GLN A 392 8.54 -12.46 9.67
CA GLN A 392 7.18 -11.92 9.57
C GLN A 392 6.76 -11.85 8.09
N ILE A 393 5.60 -12.46 7.79
CA ILE A 393 4.96 -12.39 6.47
C ILE A 393 3.66 -11.59 6.61
N PHE A 394 3.59 -10.44 5.95
CA PHE A 394 2.38 -9.62 5.89
C PHE A 394 1.54 -10.04 4.69
N ARG A 395 0.25 -10.26 4.93
CA ARG A 395 -0.72 -10.68 3.90
C ARG A 395 -1.98 -9.86 4.09
N GLU A 396 -2.39 -9.14 3.08
CA GLU A 396 -3.64 -8.40 3.07
C GLU A 396 -4.25 -8.40 1.66
N PRO A 397 -5.58 -8.39 1.54
CA PRO A 397 -6.26 -8.37 0.25
C PRO A 397 -6.32 -6.96 -0.38
N ILE A 398 -5.85 -5.94 0.32
CA ILE A 398 -5.87 -4.52 -0.10
C ILE A 398 -4.45 -3.99 0.07
N ILE A 399 -3.88 -3.38 -0.97
CA ILE A 399 -2.47 -2.92 -0.98
C ILE A 399 -2.20 -1.88 0.10
N TYR A 400 -3.07 -0.88 0.26
CA TYR A 400 -2.86 0.13 1.30
C TYR A 400 -2.88 -0.48 2.70
N ASN A 401 -3.82 -1.41 2.97
CA ASN A 401 -3.85 -2.10 4.26
C ASN A 401 -2.56 -2.90 4.50
N LEU A 402 -2.02 -3.52 3.44
CA LEU A 402 -0.75 -4.26 3.52
C LEU A 402 0.39 -3.33 3.91
N ILE A 403 0.47 -2.18 3.24
CA ILE A 403 1.52 -1.19 3.45
C ILE A 403 1.36 -0.50 4.81
N ASP A 404 0.15 -0.07 5.17
CA ASP A 404 -0.14 0.58 6.44
C ASP A 404 0.20 -0.34 7.63
N LYS A 405 -0.21 -1.61 7.54
CA LYS A 405 0.10 -2.62 8.56
C LYS A 405 1.61 -2.85 8.72
N TYR A 406 2.34 -2.88 7.60
CA TYR A 406 3.80 -2.98 7.64
C TYR A 406 4.44 -1.72 8.24
N LEU A 407 4.01 -0.53 7.83
CA LEU A 407 4.55 0.74 8.32
C LEU A 407 4.24 0.95 9.80
N GLU A 408 3.06 0.56 10.26
CA GLU A 408 2.69 0.58 11.68
C GLU A 408 3.55 -0.39 12.49
N TRP A 409 3.73 -1.62 12.00
CA TRP A 409 4.62 -2.60 12.60
C TRP A 409 6.07 -2.08 12.66
N LEU A 410 6.56 -1.49 11.58
CA LEU A 410 7.90 -0.91 11.50
C LEU A 410 8.09 0.22 12.51
N ARG A 411 7.10 1.10 12.66
CA ARG A 411 7.09 2.19 13.64
C ARG A 411 7.13 1.64 15.06
N SER A 412 6.20 0.73 15.39
CA SER A 412 6.10 0.14 16.72
C SER A 412 7.38 -0.59 17.13
N ASN A 413 7.99 -1.34 16.20
CA ASN A 413 9.26 -2.03 16.51
C ASN A 413 10.45 -1.09 16.61
N ARG A 414 10.49 0.00 15.84
CA ARG A 414 11.50 1.06 16.01
C ARG A 414 11.38 1.73 17.37
N GLU A 415 10.16 2.09 17.76
CA GLU A 415 9.89 2.69 19.06
C GLU A 415 10.25 1.76 20.20
N ALA A 416 9.88 0.48 20.10
CA ALA A 416 10.24 -0.53 21.10
C ALA A 416 11.76 -0.73 21.23
N LYS A 417 12.48 -0.75 20.09
CA LYS A 417 13.94 -0.83 20.09
C LYS A 417 14.59 0.38 20.75
N ILE A 418 14.12 1.58 20.40
CA ILE A 418 14.57 2.84 21.00
C ILE A 418 14.31 2.84 22.52
N GLU A 419 13.15 2.34 22.96
CA GLU A 419 12.83 2.24 24.38
C GLU A 419 13.74 1.25 25.10
N GLN A 420 13.97 0.08 24.54
CA GLN A 420 14.88 -0.92 25.11
C GLN A 420 16.33 -0.41 25.20
N GLU A 421 16.79 0.33 24.22
CA GLU A 421 18.12 0.95 24.24
C GLU A 421 18.18 2.05 25.29
N PHE A 422 17.15 2.90 25.38
CA PHE A 422 17.05 3.94 26.39
C PHE A 422 17.00 3.39 27.83
N GLU A 423 16.32 2.26 28.06
CA GLU A 423 16.28 1.63 29.38
C GLU A 423 17.62 1.05 29.84
N LYS A 424 18.49 0.66 28.91
CA LYS A 424 19.84 0.15 29.20
C LYS A 424 20.81 1.23 29.61
N LEU A 425 20.55 2.49 29.25
CA LEU A 425 21.42 3.61 29.57
C LEU A 425 21.38 3.93 31.07
N VAL A 426 22.55 4.28 31.61
CA VAL A 426 22.65 4.79 32.98
C VAL A 426 22.09 6.21 33.02
N LYS A 427 20.94 6.36 33.67
CA LYS A 427 20.24 7.65 33.76
C LYS A 427 20.88 8.56 34.82
N PRO A 428 20.83 9.90 34.61
CA PRO A 428 21.38 10.85 35.58
C PRO A 428 20.57 10.85 36.88
N GLY A 429 21.27 11.00 37.98
CA GLY A 429 20.68 11.12 39.31
C GLY A 429 21.55 11.99 40.19
N LYS A 430 20.92 12.82 41.02
CA LYS A 430 21.55 13.72 42.00
C LYS A 430 20.92 13.48 43.34
N ILE A 431 21.75 13.15 44.33
CA ILE A 431 21.30 12.83 45.70
C ILE A 431 22.05 13.68 46.69
N ARG A 432 21.45 13.91 47.82
CA ARG A 432 22.03 14.57 49.00
C ARG A 432 22.04 13.63 50.19
N VAL A 433 23.19 13.52 50.86
CA VAL A 433 23.31 12.77 52.12
C VAL A 433 22.60 13.54 53.22
N MET A 434 21.65 12.86 53.91
CA MET A 434 20.83 13.47 54.94
C MET A 434 21.58 13.56 56.26
N GLU A 435 21.48 14.73 56.94
CA GLU A 435 22.07 14.98 58.25
C GLU A 435 21.33 14.18 59.34
N GLY A 436 22.08 13.48 60.22
CA GLY A 436 21.51 12.69 61.30
C GLY A 436 20.97 11.30 60.91
N TYR A 437 21.04 10.91 59.62
CA TYR A 437 20.53 9.64 59.10
C TYR A 437 21.66 8.68 58.70
N ILE A 438 22.70 8.54 59.52
CA ILE A 438 23.78 7.57 59.35
C ILE A 438 23.50 6.35 60.21
N PHE A 439 23.09 5.25 59.62
CA PHE A 439 22.72 4.02 60.32
C PHE A 439 23.95 3.12 60.57
N ARG A 440 24.89 3.09 59.62
CA ARG A 440 26.13 2.32 59.71
C ARG A 440 27.25 2.99 58.92
N ARG A 441 28.41 3.17 59.54
CA ARG A 441 29.52 3.94 58.95
C ARG A 441 30.35 3.21 57.91
N ALA A 442 30.46 1.87 57.96
CA ALA A 442 31.29 1.08 57.04
C ALA A 442 30.86 -0.38 56.98
N LYS A 443 31.17 -1.08 55.87
CA LYS A 443 31.11 -2.53 55.59
C LYS A 443 29.76 -3.20 55.91
N PRO A 444 28.68 -2.93 55.22
CA PRO A 444 28.46 -1.80 54.30
C PRO A 444 28.15 -0.52 55.07
N ALA A 445 28.45 0.63 54.49
CA ALA A 445 27.94 1.91 54.97
C ALA A 445 26.46 2.01 54.62
N ILE A 446 25.63 2.41 55.59
CA ILE A 446 24.18 2.58 55.42
C ILE A 446 23.82 3.98 55.90
N PHE A 447 23.26 4.78 55.01
CA PHE A 447 22.91 6.18 55.29
C PHE A 447 21.70 6.63 54.50
N GLY A 448 20.99 7.60 55.04
CA GLY A 448 19.84 8.22 54.36
C GLY A 448 20.26 9.19 53.29
N VAL A 449 19.59 9.15 52.18
CA VAL A 449 19.76 10.11 51.09
C VAL A 449 18.41 10.63 50.62
N GLU A 450 18.41 11.87 50.18
CA GLU A 450 17.30 12.52 49.47
C GLU A 450 17.65 12.64 48.00
N VAL A 451 16.76 12.19 47.11
CA VAL A 451 16.94 12.32 45.67
C VAL A 451 16.52 13.73 45.24
N LEU A 452 17.48 14.55 44.84
CA LEU A 452 17.26 15.95 44.46
C LEU A 452 16.82 16.11 43.00
N GLY A 453 17.10 15.11 42.15
CA GLY A 453 16.70 15.11 40.74
C GLY A 453 17.16 13.84 40.02
N GLY A 454 16.44 13.47 38.98
CA GLY A 454 16.65 12.22 38.26
C GLY A 454 16.30 10.97 39.06
N GLN A 455 17.05 9.89 38.86
CA GLN A 455 16.76 8.60 39.51
C GLN A 455 18.01 7.91 40.07
N LEU A 456 17.80 7.12 41.11
CA LEU A 456 18.82 6.29 41.74
C LEU A 456 18.41 4.82 41.62
N LYS A 457 19.29 3.98 41.07
CA LYS A 457 19.08 2.52 41.00
C LYS A 457 20.17 1.77 41.75
N PRO A 458 19.88 0.54 42.24
CA PRO A 458 20.93 -0.36 42.74
C PRO A 458 21.99 -0.63 41.63
N LYS A 459 23.20 -0.88 42.03
CA LYS A 459 24.38 -1.12 41.18
C LYS A 459 24.87 0.11 40.41
N CYS A 460 24.33 1.30 40.61
CA CYS A 460 24.92 2.52 40.06
C CYS A 460 26.12 2.98 40.90
N ALA A 461 27.18 3.43 40.24
CA ALA A 461 28.29 4.07 40.91
C ALA A 461 27.96 5.55 41.22
N LEU A 462 28.52 6.07 42.32
CA LEU A 462 28.33 7.47 42.72
C LEU A 462 29.65 8.22 42.72
N ILE A 463 29.60 9.52 42.37
CA ILE A 463 30.73 10.44 42.47
C ILE A 463 30.36 11.67 43.30
N ARG A 464 31.35 12.26 43.99
CA ARG A 464 31.15 13.50 44.74
C ARG A 464 31.14 14.72 43.84
N LYS A 465 30.26 15.67 44.16
CA LYS A 465 30.18 16.94 43.43
C LYS A 465 31.44 17.79 43.57
N GLU A 466 32.08 17.77 44.73
CA GLU A 466 33.21 18.69 45.03
C GLU A 466 34.45 18.40 44.20
N ASN A 467 34.81 17.13 44.05
CA ASN A 467 36.05 16.69 43.40
C ASN A 467 35.86 15.67 42.28
N GLY A 468 34.60 15.20 42.06
CA GLY A 468 34.27 14.16 41.09
C GLY A 468 34.94 12.81 41.34
N GLU A 469 35.36 12.53 42.57
CA GLU A 469 35.93 11.24 42.97
C GLU A 469 34.87 10.17 43.07
N ASP A 470 35.22 8.95 42.68
CA ASP A 470 34.36 7.77 42.74
C ASP A 470 34.21 7.33 44.22
N VAL A 471 33.01 7.30 44.69
CA VAL A 471 32.66 6.94 46.09
C VAL A 471 32.38 5.43 46.20
N GLY A 472 31.95 4.79 45.12
CA GLY A 472 31.59 3.37 45.08
C GLY A 472 30.19 3.12 44.55
N GLU A 473 29.73 1.88 44.59
CA GLU A 473 28.44 1.44 44.06
C GLU A 473 27.38 1.29 45.14
N VAL A 474 26.15 1.68 44.79
CA VAL A 474 24.95 1.45 45.59
C VAL A 474 24.59 -0.03 45.49
N GLN A 475 24.62 -0.74 46.61
CA GLN A 475 24.26 -2.17 46.67
C GLN A 475 22.73 -2.35 46.75
N GLN A 476 22.10 -1.57 47.62
CA GLN A 476 20.67 -1.69 47.89
C GLN A 476 20.07 -0.33 48.25
N ILE A 477 18.83 -0.14 47.84
CA ILE A 477 18.01 1.02 48.18
C ILE A 477 16.82 0.51 49.00
N GLN A 478 16.52 1.14 50.13
CA GLN A 478 15.39 0.77 50.98
C GLN A 478 14.58 2.00 51.41
N ASP A 479 13.26 1.85 51.39
CA ASP A 479 12.34 2.75 52.03
C ASP A 479 11.62 2.00 53.17
N ARG A 480 11.75 2.51 54.39
CA ARG A 480 11.13 1.93 55.60
C ARG A 480 11.32 0.39 55.71
N GLY A 481 12.51 -0.09 55.38
CA GLY A 481 12.87 -1.51 55.45
C GLY A 481 12.43 -2.36 54.24
N LYS A 482 11.78 -1.79 53.24
CA LYS A 482 11.44 -2.47 51.98
C LYS A 482 12.47 -2.12 50.90
N ALA A 483 12.98 -3.14 50.23
CA ALA A 483 13.89 -2.92 49.08
C ALA A 483 13.15 -2.29 47.89
N LEU A 484 13.78 -1.28 47.30
CA LEU A 484 13.28 -0.62 46.09
C LEU A 484 14.18 -0.92 44.89
N SER A 485 13.56 -1.09 43.74
CA SER A 485 14.27 -1.23 42.46
C SER A 485 14.78 0.11 41.92
N GLU A 486 14.16 1.22 42.30
CA GLU A 486 14.55 2.58 41.97
C GLU A 486 14.04 3.59 43.00
N ALA A 487 14.73 4.71 43.13
CA ALA A 487 14.24 5.88 43.87
C ALA A 487 14.20 7.09 42.93
N LYS A 488 13.08 7.82 42.94
CA LYS A 488 12.81 8.98 42.11
C LYS A 488 12.98 10.26 42.90
N GLN A 489 12.93 11.41 42.24
CA GLN A 489 12.99 12.72 42.83
C GLN A 489 12.06 12.87 44.05
N ASP A 490 12.48 13.66 45.02
CA ASP A 490 11.84 13.96 46.31
C ASP A 490 11.68 12.74 47.26
N MET A 491 12.17 11.56 46.86
CA MET A 491 12.18 10.40 47.75
C MET A 491 13.36 10.46 48.73
N GLN A 492 13.06 10.11 50.00
CA GLN A 492 14.04 9.93 51.04
C GLN A 492 14.21 8.44 51.30
N VAL A 493 15.38 7.91 51.02
CA VAL A 493 15.64 6.46 51.05
C VAL A 493 16.97 6.16 51.75
N ALA A 494 17.08 4.96 52.33
CA ALA A 494 18.33 4.46 52.84
C ALA A 494 19.11 3.73 51.74
N VAL A 495 20.36 4.07 51.55
CA VAL A 495 21.28 3.40 50.64
C VAL A 495 22.35 2.64 51.38
N SER A 496 22.71 1.46 50.83
CA SER A 496 23.77 0.61 51.31
C SER A 496 24.91 0.58 50.27
N MET A 497 26.17 0.77 50.73
CA MET A 497 27.36 0.80 49.87
C MET A 497 28.53 0.13 50.60
N ASP A 498 29.29 -0.74 49.91
CA ASP A 498 30.38 -1.54 50.55
C ASP A 498 31.70 -0.77 50.72
N LYS A 499 32.07 0.03 49.72
CA LYS A 499 33.39 0.69 49.70
C LYS A 499 33.53 1.91 50.62
N PRO A 500 32.55 2.85 50.71
CA PRO A 500 32.80 4.08 51.42
C PRO A 500 32.69 3.91 52.95
N THR A 501 33.46 4.76 53.64
CA THR A 501 33.32 4.99 55.06
C THR A 501 32.77 6.37 55.26
N VAL A 502 31.63 6.49 55.97
CA VAL A 502 31.03 7.78 56.30
C VAL A 502 31.91 8.49 57.35
N GLY A 503 32.20 9.76 57.11
CA GLY A 503 33.16 10.56 57.89
C GLY A 503 34.58 10.55 57.35
N ARG A 504 34.85 9.76 56.24
CA ARG A 504 36.14 9.76 55.52
C ARG A 504 35.99 9.97 54.03
N HIS A 505 35.06 9.27 53.40
CA HIS A 505 34.81 9.32 51.96
C HIS A 505 33.51 10.02 51.60
N ILE A 506 32.52 10.00 52.52
CA ILE A 506 31.23 10.66 52.39
C ILE A 506 30.97 11.41 53.68
N PHE A 507 30.44 12.62 53.60
CA PHE A 507 30.04 13.46 54.73
C PHE A 507 28.56 13.79 54.64
N GLU A 508 27.98 14.18 55.79
CA GLU A 508 26.62 14.70 55.84
C GLU A 508 26.51 15.98 54.96
N LYS A 509 25.38 16.11 54.26
CA LYS A 509 25.10 17.19 53.30
C LYS A 509 25.87 17.08 51.97
N ASP A 510 26.72 16.06 51.80
CA ASP A 510 27.39 15.85 50.51
C ASP A 510 26.37 15.65 49.40
N ILE A 511 26.65 16.28 48.23
CA ILE A 511 25.91 16.03 47.01
C ILE A 511 26.70 15.02 46.18
N LEU A 512 26.02 13.95 45.81
CA LEU A 512 26.56 12.89 44.99
C LEU A 512 25.79 12.80 43.68
N TYR A 513 26.48 12.49 42.58
CA TYR A 513 25.87 12.23 41.27
C TYR A 513 26.01 10.75 40.94
N VAL A 514 25.03 10.21 40.22
CA VAL A 514 25.17 8.92 39.56
C VAL A 514 26.23 9.06 38.48
N LYS A 515 27.20 8.16 38.47
CA LYS A 515 28.29 8.13 37.49
C LYS A 515 27.73 7.62 36.17
N VAL A 516 27.44 8.52 35.25
CA VAL A 516 26.97 8.19 33.91
C VAL A 516 28.21 7.96 33.01
N PRO A 517 28.32 6.82 32.31
CA PRO A 517 29.40 6.61 31.33
C PRO A 517 29.35 7.66 30.20
N GLU A 518 30.52 8.03 29.66
CA GLU A 518 30.59 9.04 28.60
C GLU A 518 29.73 8.72 27.37
N PRO A 519 29.72 7.47 26.83
CA PRO A 519 28.83 7.10 25.73
C PRO A 519 27.36 7.30 26.04
N ASP A 520 26.94 6.93 27.29
CA ASP A 520 25.56 7.08 27.75
C ASP A 520 25.19 8.56 27.86
N ALA A 521 26.08 9.37 28.44
CA ALA A 521 25.84 10.81 28.58
C ALA A 521 25.70 11.48 27.20
N LYS A 522 26.53 11.11 26.24
CA LYS A 522 26.42 11.60 24.85
C LYS A 522 25.11 11.18 24.21
N ALA A 523 24.72 9.90 24.32
CA ALA A 523 23.47 9.38 23.80
C ALA A 523 22.25 10.09 24.43
N LEU A 524 22.27 10.32 25.75
CA LEU A 524 21.21 11.03 26.47
C LEU A 524 21.10 12.51 26.10
N GLN A 525 22.21 13.17 25.72
CA GLN A 525 22.20 14.57 25.28
C GLN A 525 21.75 14.74 23.83
N THR A 526 22.00 13.77 22.96
CA THR A 526 21.76 13.88 21.52
C THR A 526 20.52 13.08 21.09
N THR A 527 20.56 11.78 21.20
CA THR A 527 19.55 10.86 20.64
C THR A 527 18.30 10.75 21.51
N TYR A 528 18.46 10.84 22.83
CA TYR A 528 17.39 10.58 23.80
C TYR A 528 17.02 11.81 24.64
N SER A 529 17.43 13.01 24.22
CA SER A 529 17.15 14.24 24.98
C SER A 529 15.65 14.46 25.23
N ASP A 530 14.81 14.12 24.24
CA ASP A 530 13.36 14.29 24.33
C ASP A 530 12.67 13.27 25.24
N LYS A 531 13.37 12.19 25.62
CA LYS A 531 12.88 11.17 26.54
C LYS A 531 13.22 11.43 28.01
N LEU A 532 14.13 12.36 28.27
CA LEU A 532 14.48 12.79 29.62
C LEU A 532 13.49 13.82 30.15
N THR A 533 13.14 13.72 31.42
CA THR A 533 12.39 14.79 32.10
C THR A 533 13.24 16.06 32.18
N ALA A 534 12.59 17.22 32.38
CA ALA A 534 13.30 18.50 32.49
C ALA A 534 14.36 18.48 33.60
N GLU A 535 14.05 17.80 34.70
CA GLU A 535 14.95 17.63 35.85
C GLU A 535 16.12 16.70 35.54
N GLU A 536 15.89 15.59 34.85
CA GLU A 536 16.95 14.69 34.41
C GLU A 536 17.90 15.40 33.42
N GLN A 537 17.36 16.24 32.53
CA GLN A 537 18.18 17.06 31.64
C GLN A 537 19.04 18.07 32.41
N GLU A 538 18.51 18.71 33.46
CA GLU A 538 19.25 19.64 34.29
C GLU A 538 20.36 18.93 35.05
N VAL A 539 20.06 17.80 35.70
CA VAL A 539 21.06 16.97 36.41
C VAL A 539 22.15 16.49 35.45
N LEU A 540 21.78 16.07 34.22
CA LEU A 540 22.74 15.66 33.21
C LEU A 540 23.67 16.81 32.78
N LYS A 541 23.13 18.01 32.58
CA LYS A 541 23.93 19.21 32.26
C LYS A 541 24.91 19.55 33.37
N GLU A 542 24.46 19.52 34.65
CA GLU A 542 25.34 19.75 35.81
C GLU A 542 26.47 18.70 35.88
N TYR A 543 26.11 17.41 35.65
CA TYR A 543 27.06 16.31 35.68
C TYR A 543 28.11 16.42 34.55
N VAL A 544 27.66 16.71 33.30
CA VAL A 544 28.57 16.92 32.16
C VAL A 544 29.50 18.09 32.41
N ALA A 545 28.99 19.21 32.95
CA ALA A 545 29.83 20.36 33.32
C ALA A 545 30.86 20.02 34.40
N LEU A 546 30.52 19.13 35.34
CA LEU A 546 31.47 18.64 36.35
C LEU A 546 32.59 17.79 35.70
N MET A 547 32.23 16.91 34.77
CA MET A 547 33.19 16.03 34.09
C MET A 547 34.07 16.80 33.10
N GLN A 548 33.56 17.82 32.43
CA GLN A 548 34.32 18.68 31.52
C GLN A 548 35.36 19.55 32.24
N LYS A 549 35.18 19.86 33.52
CA LYS A 549 36.25 20.52 34.31
C LYS A 549 37.49 19.61 34.46
N LYS A 550 37.31 18.30 34.39
CA LYS A 550 38.41 17.31 34.45
C LYS A 550 38.97 16.96 33.06
N THR A 551 38.07 16.80 32.09
CA THR A 551 38.39 16.41 30.72
C THR A 551 37.59 17.33 29.77
N PRO A 552 38.20 18.36 29.18
CA PRO A 552 37.49 19.40 28.42
C PRO A 552 36.60 18.91 27.27
N LEU A 553 36.92 17.76 26.67
CA LEU A 553 36.17 17.16 25.55
C LEU A 553 35.23 16.02 25.95
N TRP A 554 34.95 15.87 27.27
CA TRP A 554 34.09 14.79 27.74
C TRP A 554 32.63 14.95 27.27
N ALA A 555 32.06 13.91 26.65
CA ALA A 555 30.71 13.86 26.08
C ALA A 555 30.40 14.98 25.05
N PHE A 556 31.46 15.38 24.29
CA PHE A 556 31.33 16.38 23.24
C PHE A 556 30.88 15.75 21.89
#